data_a703797d023672b1f2a1522220eddd4d
#
_entry.id   a703797d023672b1f2a1522220eddd4d
#
_cell.length_a   1.000
_cell.length_b   1.000
_cell.length_c   1.000
_cell.angle_alpha   90.00
_cell.angle_beta   90.00
_cell.angle_gamma   90.00
#
_symmetry.space_group_name_H-M   'P 1'
#
loop_
_entity.id
_entity.type
_entity.pdbx_description
1 polymer ?
#
loop_
_entity_poly.entity_id
_entity_poly.type
_entity_poly.pdbx_seq_one_letter_code
_entity_poly.pdbx_strand_id
1 'polypeptide(L)'
;SLRRRQRQMCIRDSPDTVQFWRPFVDLDTKWYPDAEFSMEYFGGTLCKVDDTSNKYLTFLGGDHPITVIKTNVDGPVCMILKESYGNAFTPWLTSHYSKIIAIDPREFNRDGKPSLDLAAFAKGQGVNDCIVLDYPIMLNSDSYITWLERLVD
;
A
#
# COMPACT_ATOMS: atom_id res chain seq x y z
N SER A 1 -1.52 10.13 -37.15
CA SER A 1 -2.84 9.54 -37.24
C SER A 1 -3.80 10.26 -36.28
N LEU A 2 -5.06 10.35 -36.63
CA LEU A 2 -6.13 10.97 -35.82
C LEU A 2 -6.14 10.47 -34.37
N ARG A 3 -5.88 9.20 -34.12
CA ARG A 3 -5.84 8.59 -32.77
C ARG A 3 -4.71 9.14 -31.90
N ARG A 4 -3.55 9.50 -32.45
CA ARG A 4 -2.47 10.14 -31.71
C ARG A 4 -2.81 11.60 -31.33
N ARG A 5 -3.47 12.33 -32.23
CA ARG A 5 -3.90 13.72 -31.95
C ARG A 5 -5.01 13.75 -30.89
N GLN A 6 -5.94 12.80 -30.94
CA GLN A 6 -7.02 12.71 -29.96
C GLN A 6 -6.51 12.35 -28.55
N ARG A 7 -5.52 11.45 -28.44
CA ARG A 7 -4.85 11.19 -27.14
C ARG A 7 -4.07 12.39 -26.61
N GLN A 8 -3.42 13.15 -27.47
CA GLN A 8 -2.72 14.38 -27.08
C GLN A 8 -3.68 15.51 -26.69
N MET A 9 -4.86 15.59 -27.30
CA MET A 9 -5.89 16.57 -26.90
C MET A 9 -6.44 16.25 -25.50
N CYS A 10 -6.79 14.99 -25.21
CA CYS A 10 -7.29 14.60 -23.89
C CYS A 10 -6.29 14.87 -22.74
N ILE A 11 -4.99 14.77 -23.02
CA ILE A 11 -3.94 15.07 -22.03
C ILE A 11 -3.75 16.59 -21.81
N ARG A 12 -4.11 17.41 -22.78
CA ARG A 12 -3.91 18.88 -22.71
C ARG A 12 -5.12 19.64 -22.17
N ASP A 13 -6.31 19.12 -22.33
CA ASP A 13 -7.55 19.90 -22.15
C ASP A 13 -8.22 19.70 -20.78
N SER A 14 -7.78 18.72 -19.97
CA SER A 14 -8.26 18.54 -18.61
C SER A 14 -7.17 17.88 -17.75
N PRO A 15 -6.55 18.59 -16.83
CA PRO A 15 -5.66 17.97 -15.86
C PRO A 15 -6.46 16.97 -15.02
N ASP A 16 -5.95 15.74 -14.92
CA ASP A 16 -6.55 14.70 -14.09
C ASP A 16 -6.63 15.19 -12.64
N THR A 17 -7.84 15.17 -12.10
CA THR A 17 -8.08 15.49 -10.70
C THR A 17 -8.21 14.20 -9.91
N VAL A 18 -7.34 14.00 -8.92
CA VAL A 18 -7.48 12.91 -7.98
C VAL A 18 -8.51 13.28 -6.93
N GLN A 19 -9.62 12.54 -6.89
CA GLN A 19 -10.61 12.65 -5.84
C GLN A 19 -10.30 11.62 -4.75
N PHE A 20 -10.38 12.03 -3.49
CA PHE A 20 -10.20 11.15 -2.35
C PHE A 20 -11.10 11.56 -1.19
N TRP A 21 -11.45 10.57 -0.38
CA TRP A 21 -12.22 10.76 0.84
C TRP A 21 -11.28 10.73 2.03
N ARG A 22 -11.35 11.74 2.89
CA ARG A 22 -10.56 11.75 4.12
C ARG A 22 -11.22 10.83 5.14
N PRO A 23 -10.46 9.92 5.76
CA PRO A 23 -10.92 9.23 6.95
C PRO A 23 -11.33 10.24 8.03
N PHE A 24 -12.40 9.94 8.76
CA PHE A 24 -12.88 10.76 9.85
C PHE A 24 -12.38 10.29 11.23
N VAL A 25 -11.40 9.43 11.24
CA VAL A 25 -10.72 8.87 12.40
C VAL A 25 -9.31 9.46 12.53
N ASP A 26 -8.78 9.48 13.75
CA ASP A 26 -7.40 9.86 13.98
C ASP A 26 -6.47 8.78 13.46
N LEU A 27 -5.40 9.20 12.80
CA LEU A 27 -4.46 8.32 12.13
C LEU A 27 -3.02 8.63 12.54
N ASP A 28 -2.29 7.59 12.94
CA ASP A 28 -0.83 7.60 13.04
C ASP A 28 -0.27 6.64 11.98
N THR A 29 0.38 7.18 10.96
CA THR A 29 0.90 6.42 9.83
C THR A 29 2.41 6.49 9.80
N LYS A 30 3.04 5.33 9.78
CA LYS A 30 4.49 5.17 9.70
C LYS A 30 4.83 4.08 8.69
N TRP A 31 6.02 4.15 8.10
CA TRP A 31 6.50 3.08 7.27
C TRP A 31 7.88 2.60 7.72
N TYR A 32 8.21 1.37 7.38
CA TYR A 32 9.37 0.62 7.85
C TYR A 32 10.01 -0.13 6.69
N PRO A 33 11.36 -0.20 6.63
CA PRO A 33 12.07 -0.90 5.57
C PRO A 33 12.07 -2.41 5.73
N ASP A 34 11.83 -2.92 6.94
CA ASP A 34 11.95 -4.33 7.31
C ASP A 34 10.91 -4.74 8.37
N ALA A 35 10.83 -6.05 8.63
CA ALA A 35 9.89 -6.67 9.57
C ALA A 35 10.31 -6.51 11.05
N GLU A 36 11.55 -6.19 11.32
CA GLU A 36 12.12 -5.92 12.64
C GLU A 36 11.82 -4.50 13.11
N PHE A 37 11.24 -3.65 12.22
CA PHE A 37 11.03 -2.23 12.49
C PHE A 37 12.31 -1.49 12.88
N SER A 38 13.43 -1.84 12.22
CA SER A 38 14.77 -1.33 12.53
C SER A 38 14.88 0.18 12.39
N MET A 39 14.13 0.79 11.49
CA MET A 39 14.03 2.22 11.29
C MET A 39 12.58 2.61 11.08
N GLU A 40 12.19 3.75 11.67
CA GLU A 40 10.83 4.28 11.56
C GLU A 40 10.85 5.57 10.75
N TYR A 41 9.93 5.68 9.80
CA TYR A 41 9.75 6.88 9.01
C TYR A 41 8.31 7.39 9.12
N PHE A 42 8.16 8.70 9.17
CA PHE A 42 6.83 9.30 9.11
C PHE A 42 6.20 9.04 7.76
N GLY A 43 4.95 8.62 7.79
CA GLY A 43 4.11 8.39 6.62
C GLY A 43 2.83 9.18 6.67
N GLY A 44 2.08 9.15 5.58
CA GLY A 44 0.75 9.73 5.50
C GLY A 44 -0.20 8.75 4.86
N THR A 45 -1.38 8.56 5.44
CA THR A 45 -2.44 7.75 4.82
C THR A 45 -2.98 8.44 3.58
N LEU A 46 -3.14 9.76 3.66
CA LEU A 46 -3.45 10.64 2.53
C LEU A 46 -2.47 11.80 2.54
N CYS A 47 -1.61 11.86 1.55
CA CYS A 47 -0.59 12.87 1.41
C CYS A 47 -1.09 14.02 0.52
N LYS A 48 -0.84 15.26 0.94
CA LYS A 48 -1.09 16.41 0.09
C LYS A 48 -0.01 16.45 -0.99
N VAL A 49 -0.44 16.42 -2.24
CA VAL A 49 0.42 16.63 -3.40
C VAL A 49 -0.01 17.92 -4.10
N ASP A 50 0.94 18.67 -4.60
CA ASP A 50 0.66 19.86 -5.42
C ASP A 50 0.31 19.45 -6.88
N ASP A 51 -0.11 20.43 -7.68
CA ASP A 51 -0.58 20.20 -9.05
C ASP A 51 0.52 19.69 -10.00
N THR A 52 1.78 19.89 -9.65
CA THR A 52 2.95 19.48 -10.43
C THR A 52 3.53 18.13 -9.97
N SER A 53 3.13 17.66 -8.79
CA SER A 53 3.63 16.44 -8.17
C SER A 53 3.05 15.19 -8.81
N ASN A 54 3.75 14.09 -8.57
CA ASN A 54 3.24 12.75 -8.91
C ASN A 54 1.99 12.44 -8.06
N LYS A 55 0.82 12.44 -8.69
CA LYS A 55 -0.47 12.18 -8.03
C LYS A 55 -0.55 10.80 -7.36
N TYR A 56 0.27 9.87 -7.80
CA TYR A 56 0.40 8.55 -7.17
C TYR A 56 0.74 8.65 -5.67
N LEU A 57 1.53 9.64 -5.28
CA LEU A 57 1.93 9.84 -3.89
C LEU A 57 0.79 10.28 -2.96
N THR A 58 -0.39 10.58 -3.49
CA THR A 58 -1.57 10.96 -2.68
C THR A 58 -1.94 9.88 -1.66
N PHE A 59 -1.78 8.62 -2.02
CA PHE A 59 -2.12 7.49 -1.16
C PHE A 59 -0.87 6.86 -0.57
N LEU A 60 -0.79 6.80 0.75
CA LEU A 60 0.32 6.24 1.55
C LEU A 60 1.70 6.89 1.30
N GLY A 61 1.78 7.96 0.50
CA GLY A 61 3.05 8.53 0.06
C GLY A 61 3.79 7.70 -0.98
N GLY A 62 3.14 6.70 -1.57
CA GLY A 62 3.70 5.75 -2.54
C GLY A 62 3.87 4.34 -1.98
N ASP A 63 4.72 3.55 -2.63
CA ASP A 63 5.01 2.18 -2.20
C ASP A 63 6.10 2.17 -1.13
N HIS A 64 5.84 1.43 -0.06
CA HIS A 64 6.77 1.18 1.02
C HIS A 64 6.76 -0.31 1.37
N PRO A 65 7.88 -0.89 1.87
CA PRO A 65 7.93 -2.29 2.25
C PRO A 65 6.85 -2.66 3.26
N ILE A 66 6.77 -1.90 4.36
CA ILE A 66 5.69 -2.03 5.36
C ILE A 66 5.18 -0.64 5.71
N THR A 67 3.86 -0.45 5.63
CA THR A 67 3.18 0.74 6.17
C THR A 67 2.26 0.31 7.30
N VAL A 68 2.40 0.92 8.46
CA VAL A 68 1.53 0.70 9.62
C VAL A 68 0.68 1.94 9.85
N ILE A 69 -0.63 1.75 9.86
CA ILE A 69 -1.61 2.78 10.18
C ILE A 69 -2.28 2.37 11.48
N LYS A 70 -2.11 3.17 12.52
CA LYS A 70 -2.88 3.04 13.78
C LYS A 70 -4.04 4.02 13.75
N THR A 71 -5.17 3.58 14.24
CA THR A 71 -6.40 4.37 14.30
C THR A 71 -6.86 4.49 15.75
N ASN A 72 -7.85 5.33 16.01
CA ASN A 72 -8.57 5.39 17.30
C ASN A 72 -9.84 4.52 17.29
N VAL A 73 -10.00 3.64 16.29
CA VAL A 73 -11.14 2.70 16.22
C VAL A 73 -10.87 1.52 17.15
N ASP A 74 -11.85 1.12 17.92
CA ASP A 74 -11.84 -0.14 18.66
C ASP A 74 -12.25 -1.28 17.70
N GLY A 75 -11.26 -2.04 17.24
CA GLY A 75 -11.47 -3.06 16.21
C GLY A 75 -10.28 -4.02 16.04
N PRO A 76 -10.42 -5.01 15.16
CA PRO A 76 -9.37 -5.97 14.88
C PRO A 76 -8.14 -5.35 14.22
N VAL A 77 -7.10 -6.17 14.04
CA VAL A 77 -5.88 -5.82 13.30
C VAL A 77 -5.96 -6.46 11.92
N CYS A 78 -5.81 -5.65 10.88
CA CYS A 78 -5.77 -6.08 9.49
C CYS A 78 -4.34 -6.08 8.95
N MET A 79 -3.96 -7.13 8.25
CA MET A 79 -2.80 -7.14 7.38
C MET A 79 -3.27 -7.17 5.93
N ILE A 80 -2.71 -6.31 5.08
CA ILE A 80 -3.00 -6.30 3.65
C ILE A 80 -1.71 -6.50 2.86
N LEU A 81 -1.64 -7.60 2.11
CA LEU A 81 -0.62 -7.80 1.08
C LEU A 81 -1.09 -7.11 -0.19
N LYS A 82 -0.30 -6.21 -0.70
CA LYS A 82 -0.72 -5.36 -1.82
C LYS A 82 0.47 -4.95 -2.67
N GLU A 83 0.20 -4.69 -3.92
CA GLU A 83 1.03 -3.87 -4.77
C GLU A 83 0.49 -2.42 -4.83
N SER A 84 0.95 -1.63 -5.77
CA SER A 84 0.65 -0.19 -5.86
C SER A 84 -0.85 0.18 -5.91
N TYR A 85 -1.69 -0.67 -6.48
CA TYR A 85 -3.15 -0.42 -6.52
C TYR A 85 -3.80 -0.45 -5.15
N GLY A 86 -3.24 -1.24 -4.22
CA GLY A 86 -3.70 -1.30 -2.84
C GLY A 86 -3.50 0.00 -2.05
N ASN A 87 -2.63 0.92 -2.52
CA ASN A 87 -2.43 2.21 -1.87
C ASN A 87 -3.71 3.02 -1.79
N ALA A 88 -4.51 3.04 -2.85
CA ALA A 88 -5.78 3.78 -2.89
C ALA A 88 -6.89 3.08 -2.09
N PHE A 89 -6.79 1.76 -1.91
CA PHE A 89 -7.77 0.97 -1.15
C PHE A 89 -7.53 1.05 0.36
N THR A 90 -6.28 1.02 0.80
CA THR A 90 -5.90 0.93 2.22
C THR A 90 -6.57 1.99 3.12
N PRO A 91 -6.74 3.28 2.72
CA PRO A 91 -7.43 4.28 3.53
C PRO A 91 -8.88 3.92 3.89
N TRP A 92 -9.57 3.13 3.07
CA TRP A 92 -10.94 2.70 3.34
C TRP A 92 -11.07 1.74 4.52
N LEU A 93 -9.98 1.04 4.86
CA LEU A 93 -9.93 0.12 6.00
C LEU A 93 -9.88 0.84 7.35
N THR A 94 -9.48 2.12 7.37
CA THR A 94 -9.20 2.87 8.61
C THR A 94 -10.41 3.06 9.53
N SER A 95 -11.62 2.95 9.00
CA SER A 95 -12.86 3.04 9.78
C SER A 95 -13.27 1.71 10.43
N HIS A 96 -12.55 0.62 10.16
CA HIS A 96 -12.95 -0.72 10.57
C HIS A 96 -11.91 -1.43 11.44
N TYR A 97 -10.66 -0.97 11.43
CA TYR A 97 -9.54 -1.63 12.10
C TYR A 97 -8.80 -0.68 13.03
N SER A 98 -8.37 -1.19 14.18
CA SER A 98 -7.52 -0.47 15.14
C SER A 98 -6.09 -0.29 14.61
N LYS A 99 -5.64 -1.24 13.79
CA LYS A 99 -4.33 -1.22 13.16
C LYS A 99 -4.42 -1.88 11.78
N ILE A 100 -3.78 -1.25 10.79
CA ILE A 100 -3.63 -1.79 9.44
C ILE A 100 -2.15 -1.89 9.13
N ILE A 101 -1.71 -3.05 8.64
CA ILE A 101 -0.33 -3.32 8.25
C ILE A 101 -0.34 -3.63 6.76
N ALA A 102 0.06 -2.68 5.94
CA ALA A 102 0.17 -2.86 4.50
C ALA A 102 1.59 -3.29 4.14
N ILE A 103 1.72 -4.41 3.45
CA ILE A 103 2.99 -5.04 3.07
C ILE A 103 3.05 -5.14 1.55
N ASP A 104 4.19 -4.73 0.99
CA ASP A 104 4.50 -4.95 -0.41
C ASP A 104 5.35 -6.22 -0.55
N PRO A 105 4.81 -7.32 -1.10
CA PRO A 105 5.53 -8.59 -1.20
C PRO A 105 6.80 -8.52 -2.07
N ARG A 106 6.90 -7.50 -2.94
CA ARG A 106 8.06 -7.29 -3.81
C ARG A 106 9.31 -6.86 -3.04
N GLU A 107 9.16 -6.43 -1.81
CA GLU A 107 10.23 -5.85 -1.00
C GLU A 107 10.91 -6.85 -0.06
N PHE A 108 10.54 -8.15 -0.11
CA PHE A 108 11.02 -9.17 0.80
C PHE A 108 11.51 -10.44 0.11
N ASN A 109 12.30 -11.23 0.84
CA ASN A 109 12.71 -12.60 0.51
C ASN A 109 13.34 -12.78 -0.88
N ARG A 110 14.15 -11.82 -1.31
CA ARG A 110 14.91 -11.85 -2.56
C ARG A 110 16.26 -11.15 -2.39
N ASP A 111 17.14 -11.27 -3.38
CA ASP A 111 18.49 -10.71 -3.33
C ASP A 111 18.50 -9.21 -2.98
N GLY A 112 19.22 -8.86 -1.91
CA GLY A 112 19.35 -7.49 -1.43
C GLY A 112 18.13 -6.92 -0.70
N LYS A 113 17.11 -7.76 -0.41
CA LYS A 113 15.93 -7.38 0.37
C LYS A 113 15.90 -8.11 1.71
N PRO A 114 15.27 -7.52 2.74
CA PRO A 114 15.13 -8.17 4.03
C PRO A 114 14.28 -9.45 3.94
N SER A 115 14.46 -10.34 4.90
CA SER A 115 13.61 -11.52 5.05
C SER A 115 12.32 -11.18 5.81
N LEU A 116 11.26 -11.91 5.49
CA LEU A 116 9.98 -11.84 6.18
C LEU A 116 9.36 -13.24 6.22
N ASP A 117 9.19 -13.78 7.41
CA ASP A 117 8.28 -14.90 7.68
C ASP A 117 6.91 -14.30 7.96
N LEU A 118 6.02 -14.38 6.99
CA LEU A 118 4.71 -13.74 7.05
C LEU A 118 3.84 -14.29 8.18
N ALA A 119 3.90 -15.62 8.43
CA ALA A 119 3.08 -16.27 9.44
C ALA A 119 3.53 -15.88 10.85
N ALA A 120 4.83 -15.92 11.10
CA ALA A 120 5.42 -15.48 12.38
C ALA A 120 5.17 -13.98 12.61
N PHE A 121 5.34 -13.16 11.59
CA PHE A 121 5.08 -11.73 11.65
C PHE A 121 3.60 -11.43 11.97
N ALA A 122 2.66 -12.03 11.22
CA ALA A 122 1.24 -11.85 11.43
C ALA A 122 0.82 -12.22 12.86
N LYS A 123 1.32 -13.38 13.36
CA LYS A 123 1.09 -13.82 14.73
C LYS A 123 1.66 -12.83 15.75
N GLY A 124 2.89 -12.37 15.55
CA GLY A 124 3.56 -11.39 16.43
C GLY A 124 2.85 -10.03 16.47
N GLN A 125 2.24 -9.62 15.37
CA GLN A 125 1.49 -8.38 15.25
C GLN A 125 0.03 -8.48 15.72
N GLY A 126 -0.45 -9.68 16.07
CA GLY A 126 -1.83 -9.94 16.51
C GLY A 126 -2.83 -9.75 15.38
N VAL A 127 -2.48 -10.13 14.16
CA VAL A 127 -3.34 -10.00 12.97
C VAL A 127 -4.57 -10.90 13.11
N ASN A 128 -5.74 -10.35 12.87
CA ASN A 128 -7.02 -11.04 12.84
C ASN A 128 -7.47 -11.35 11.42
N ASP A 129 -7.31 -10.36 10.52
CA ASP A 129 -7.74 -10.45 9.14
C ASP A 129 -6.57 -10.22 8.19
N CYS A 130 -6.47 -11.07 7.15
CA CYS A 130 -5.49 -10.92 6.09
C CYS A 130 -6.22 -10.72 4.74
N ILE A 131 -5.89 -9.63 4.06
CA ILE A 131 -6.41 -9.29 2.73
C ILE A 131 -5.25 -9.40 1.75
N VAL A 132 -5.48 -10.07 0.62
CA VAL A 132 -4.57 -10.04 -0.53
C VAL A 132 -5.27 -9.24 -1.63
N LEU A 133 -4.69 -8.11 -2.01
CA LEU A 133 -5.26 -7.19 -3.00
C LEU A 133 -4.26 -6.91 -4.10
N ASP A 134 -4.53 -7.43 -5.27
CA ASP A 134 -3.64 -7.33 -6.42
C ASP A 134 -4.38 -6.91 -7.68
N TYR A 135 -3.66 -6.17 -8.52
CA TYR A 135 -4.14 -5.92 -9.88
C TYR A 135 -4.17 -7.24 -10.66
N PRO A 136 -5.27 -7.57 -11.39
CA PRO A 136 -5.44 -8.90 -11.99
C PRO A 136 -4.29 -9.35 -12.91
N ILE A 137 -3.58 -8.40 -13.55
CA ILE A 137 -2.45 -8.73 -14.42
C ILE A 137 -1.23 -9.24 -13.61
N MET A 138 -1.13 -8.88 -12.34
CA MET A 138 -0.04 -9.35 -11.46
C MET A 138 -0.19 -10.83 -11.15
N LEU A 139 -1.42 -11.33 -11.05
CA LEU A 139 -1.71 -12.76 -10.85
C LEU A 139 -1.33 -13.62 -12.07
N ASN A 140 -1.07 -12.99 -13.21
CA ASN A 140 -0.59 -13.66 -14.43
C ASN A 140 0.95 -13.52 -14.58
N SER A 141 1.63 -13.02 -13.56
CA SER A 141 3.09 -12.86 -13.53
C SER A 141 3.71 -13.93 -12.64
N ASP A 142 4.45 -14.87 -13.23
CA ASP A 142 5.17 -15.93 -12.48
C ASP A 142 6.09 -15.32 -11.39
N SER A 143 6.72 -14.20 -11.70
CA SER A 143 7.59 -13.51 -10.73
C SER A 143 6.82 -13.03 -9.51
N TYR A 144 5.62 -12.49 -9.71
CA TYR A 144 4.80 -11.98 -8.61
C TYR A 144 4.26 -13.11 -7.73
N ILE A 145 3.79 -14.19 -8.34
CA ILE A 145 3.38 -15.40 -7.61
C ILE A 145 4.54 -15.94 -6.77
N THR A 146 5.74 -16.04 -7.37
CA THR A 146 6.94 -16.47 -6.64
C THR A 146 7.26 -15.57 -5.44
N TRP A 147 7.02 -14.26 -5.52
CA TRP A 147 7.23 -13.37 -4.37
C TRP A 147 6.21 -13.63 -3.26
N LEU A 148 4.95 -13.89 -3.59
CA LEU A 148 3.94 -14.28 -2.60
C LEU A 148 4.27 -15.62 -1.94
N GLU A 149 4.66 -16.63 -2.73
CA GLU A 149 5.06 -17.95 -2.23
C GLU A 149 6.21 -17.84 -1.21
N ARG A 150 7.24 -17.07 -1.52
CA ARG A 150 8.41 -16.86 -0.63
C ARG A 150 8.07 -16.21 0.72
N LEU A 151 6.91 -15.60 0.86
CA LEU A 151 6.48 -15.04 2.15
C LEU A 151 5.90 -16.08 3.09
N VAL A 152 5.50 -17.25 2.58
CA VAL A 152 4.80 -18.31 3.33
C VAL A 152 5.59 -19.62 3.41
N ASP A 153 6.70 -19.75 2.66
CA ASP A 153 7.66 -20.86 2.72
C ASP A 153 8.66 -20.66 3.88
#